data_c9e282fe5c3ae91db2f5042494514134
#
_entry.id   c9e282fe5c3ae91db2f5042494514134
#
_cell.length_a   1.000
_cell.length_b   1.000
_cell.length_c   1.000
_cell.angle_alpha   90.00
_cell.angle_beta   90.00
_cell.angle_gamma   90.00
#
_symmetry.space_group_name_H-M   'P 1'
#
loop_
_entity.id
_entity.type
_entity.pdbx_description
1 polymer ?
#
loop_
_entity_poly.entity_id
_entity_poly.type
_entity_poly.pdbx_seq_one_letter_code
_entity_poly.pdbx_strand_id
1 'polypeptide(L)'
;MSRRLPLMRKTPFVLDPRPLAEATSAHAGLLAISRVFRSLGLPGMIEANLPLRKRQRGFSEAQIIESLVMLQVVGGECPEDLGLLAGDSCLERGLGYAPPKATAAREFLERFHDKDLEKLRPARTEQKSFIFPASGPVSALQAVQAGCVRRIAQLYEEQGQGQTIATIDQDATIIESHKRAALFHYEGGRGYQPMVAVWAELDLAVADEFRDGNVPAKQAPLTCAQMAFAALPANVSQRYFRGDSACHESELMGWLKHPDRAKEPGGRIGFAVSAVMSGALGGALKKVKEAAWKTFDTEPDGTLRQWAEVDFVPGEGYESKESQPLRYVGLRLLKPQGLLFADGSDRHYHAVITNRKELDGGRLLQWHREKAGTVEHTHDEVKNELGGGQVPSQRFGVNGAWFKLALLAYNLVSAIKGLCLEGEERTARLKRFRLLMVHLPGRMNRNNCVMGLRLCGEVKAVQRMQRVWEVFALATQATSSQARGGRGG
;
A
#
# COMPACT_ATOMS: atom_id res chain seq x y z
N MET A 1 -32.33 -36.84 -13.91
CA MET A 1 -33.49 -36.41 -13.09
C MET A 1 -32.94 -35.56 -11.92
N SER A 2 -33.16 -34.25 -11.96
CA SER A 2 -32.80 -33.35 -10.87
C SER A 2 -33.72 -33.63 -9.67
N ARG A 3 -33.19 -34.14 -8.58
CA ARG A 3 -33.91 -34.23 -7.31
C ARG A 3 -34.19 -32.81 -6.82
N ARG A 4 -35.47 -32.38 -6.90
CA ARG A 4 -35.90 -31.16 -6.20
C ARG A 4 -35.72 -31.39 -4.71
N LEU A 5 -34.86 -30.57 -4.10
CA LEU A 5 -34.74 -30.55 -2.64
C LEU A 5 -36.07 -30.12 -2.03
N PRO A 6 -36.53 -30.78 -0.95
CA PRO A 6 -37.80 -30.42 -0.30
C PRO A 6 -37.69 -28.97 0.24
N LEU A 7 -38.77 -28.21 0.08
CA LEU A 7 -38.90 -26.87 0.66
C LEU A 7 -38.81 -26.97 2.19
N MET A 8 -37.74 -26.51 2.79
CA MET A 8 -37.61 -26.47 4.25
C MET A 8 -38.48 -25.33 4.79
N ARG A 9 -39.59 -25.69 5.44
CA ARG A 9 -40.51 -24.73 6.08
C ARG A 9 -40.11 -24.34 7.51
N LYS A 10 -39.13 -25.03 8.11
CA LYS A 10 -38.58 -24.79 9.46
C LYS A 10 -37.09 -25.01 9.45
N THR A 11 -36.34 -24.23 10.26
CA THR A 11 -34.93 -24.51 10.54
C THR A 11 -34.85 -25.87 11.26
N PRO A 12 -33.92 -26.77 10.85
CA PRO A 12 -33.80 -28.12 11.44
C PRO A 12 -33.02 -28.08 12.79
N PHE A 13 -32.81 -26.92 13.38
CA PHE A 13 -32.08 -26.75 14.64
C PHE A 13 -32.74 -25.70 15.52
N VAL A 14 -32.39 -25.75 16.80
CA VAL A 14 -32.77 -24.76 17.82
C VAL A 14 -31.47 -24.05 18.28
N LEU A 15 -31.55 -22.74 18.52
CA LEU A 15 -30.44 -21.99 19.11
C LEU A 15 -30.25 -22.45 20.57
N ASP A 16 -29.06 -22.97 20.90
CA ASP A 16 -28.62 -23.16 22.28
C ASP A 16 -28.01 -21.83 22.78
N PRO A 17 -28.57 -21.20 23.81
CA PRO A 17 -28.11 -19.92 24.29
C PRO A 17 -26.79 -19.99 25.12
N ARG A 18 -26.28 -21.20 25.35
CA ARG A 18 -25.04 -21.38 26.13
C ARG A 18 -23.82 -21.17 25.23
N PRO A 19 -22.85 -20.33 25.66
CA PRO A 19 -21.60 -20.19 24.92
C PRO A 19 -20.79 -21.50 24.94
N LEU A 20 -19.97 -21.70 23.90
CA LEU A 20 -19.02 -22.81 23.87
C LEU A 20 -17.99 -22.65 25.00
N ALA A 21 -17.75 -23.71 25.75
CA ALA A 21 -16.76 -23.73 26.84
C ALA A 21 -15.31 -23.80 26.31
N GLU A 22 -15.12 -24.17 25.06
CA GLU A 22 -13.80 -24.36 24.43
C GLU A 22 -13.22 -23.01 23.95
N ALA A 23 -11.89 -22.90 23.90
CA ALA A 23 -11.20 -21.76 23.34
C ALA A 23 -11.32 -21.77 21.80
N THR A 24 -12.44 -21.27 21.30
CA THR A 24 -12.78 -21.20 19.88
C THR A 24 -12.72 -19.78 19.37
N SER A 25 -12.49 -19.64 18.06
CA SER A 25 -12.54 -18.36 17.32
C SER A 25 -13.22 -18.56 16.00
N ALA A 26 -14.00 -17.57 15.56
CA ALA A 26 -14.46 -17.46 14.17
C ALA A 26 -13.35 -16.92 13.23
N HIS A 27 -12.28 -16.36 13.80
CA HIS A 27 -11.20 -15.66 13.12
C HIS A 27 -9.81 -16.25 13.46
N ALA A 28 -9.74 -17.57 13.67
CA ALA A 28 -8.47 -18.23 14.02
C ALA A 28 -7.37 -18.05 12.96
N GLY A 29 -7.75 -17.74 11.71
CA GLY A 29 -6.83 -17.37 10.64
C GLY A 29 -6.03 -16.10 10.89
N LEU A 30 -6.46 -15.20 11.80
CA LEU A 30 -5.67 -14.03 12.22
C LEU A 30 -4.33 -14.44 12.85
N LEU A 31 -4.21 -15.66 13.38
CA LEU A 31 -2.93 -16.16 13.89
C LEU A 31 -1.88 -16.32 12.78
N ALA A 32 -2.29 -16.43 11.50
CA ALA A 32 -1.35 -16.33 10.38
C ALA A 32 -0.77 -14.94 10.23
N ILE A 33 -1.59 -13.89 10.39
CA ILE A 33 -1.11 -12.50 10.37
C ILE A 33 -0.13 -12.24 11.50
N SER A 34 -0.46 -12.68 12.73
CA SER A 34 0.45 -12.62 13.88
C SER A 34 1.75 -13.40 13.60
N ARG A 35 1.65 -14.58 13.01
CA ARG A 35 2.83 -15.37 12.64
C ARG A 35 3.75 -14.62 11.69
N VAL A 36 3.21 -14.02 10.64
CA VAL A 36 3.94 -13.20 9.66
C VAL A 36 4.56 -11.99 10.34
N PHE A 37 3.77 -11.22 11.10
CA PHE A 37 4.22 -10.05 11.84
C PHE A 37 5.46 -10.36 12.71
N ARG A 38 5.42 -11.46 13.46
CA ARG A 38 6.52 -11.86 14.36
C ARG A 38 7.71 -12.44 13.60
N SER A 39 7.47 -13.24 12.57
CA SER A 39 8.53 -13.86 11.76
C SER A 39 9.33 -12.86 10.92
N LEU A 40 8.71 -11.74 10.54
CA LEU A 40 9.39 -10.61 9.93
C LEU A 40 10.24 -9.79 10.93
N GLY A 41 10.19 -10.11 12.24
CA GLY A 41 10.94 -9.40 13.27
C GLY A 41 10.35 -8.04 13.64
N LEU A 42 9.08 -7.76 13.25
CA LEU A 42 8.42 -6.49 13.54
C LEU A 42 8.40 -6.11 15.03
N PRO A 43 8.18 -7.03 15.99
CA PRO A 43 8.27 -6.67 17.41
C PRO A 43 9.58 -5.99 17.78
N GLY A 44 10.71 -6.58 17.37
CA GLY A 44 12.03 -6.00 17.65
C GLY A 44 12.28 -4.69 16.91
N MET A 45 11.82 -4.56 15.67
CA MET A 45 11.92 -3.31 14.91
C MET A 45 11.10 -2.19 15.57
N ILE A 46 9.92 -2.51 16.07
CA ILE A 46 9.06 -1.54 16.79
C ILE A 46 9.71 -1.12 18.09
N GLU A 47 10.19 -2.06 18.89
CA GLU A 47 10.86 -1.76 20.17
C GLU A 47 12.11 -0.90 19.99
N ALA A 48 12.87 -1.14 18.91
CA ALA A 48 14.09 -0.37 18.61
C ALA A 48 13.80 1.05 18.11
N ASN A 49 12.76 1.24 17.30
CA ASN A 49 12.50 2.51 16.61
C ASN A 49 11.42 3.35 17.29
N LEU A 50 10.49 2.75 18.04
CA LEU A 50 9.29 3.39 18.54
C LEU A 50 9.10 3.25 20.08
N PRO A 51 10.08 3.66 20.91
CA PRO A 51 9.98 3.56 22.36
C PRO A 51 9.09 4.67 22.93
N LEU A 52 7.77 4.57 22.76
CA LEU A 52 6.82 5.60 23.20
C LEU A 52 6.43 5.49 24.66
N ARG A 53 6.62 4.33 25.31
CA ARG A 53 6.26 4.12 26.71
C ARG A 53 7.24 4.80 27.64
N LYS A 54 6.70 5.54 28.60
CA LYS A 54 7.47 6.10 29.73
C LYS A 54 7.74 5.07 30.83
N ARG A 55 6.97 3.99 30.91
CA ARG A 55 7.05 2.94 31.92
C ARG A 55 6.82 1.57 31.29
N GLN A 56 7.52 0.56 31.76
CA GLN A 56 7.36 -0.83 31.29
C GLN A 56 6.14 -1.53 31.94
N ARG A 57 4.97 -0.91 31.89
CA ARG A 57 3.71 -1.48 32.39
C ARG A 57 2.66 -1.45 31.28
N GLY A 58 1.79 -2.47 31.25
CA GLY A 58 0.74 -2.63 30.24
C GLY A 58 1.26 -3.27 28.95
N PHE A 59 0.54 -3.02 27.87
CA PHE A 59 0.89 -3.54 26.56
C PHE A 59 2.17 -2.91 25.98
N SER A 60 2.96 -3.69 25.28
CA SER A 60 4.06 -3.15 24.47
C SER A 60 3.52 -2.44 23.23
N GLU A 61 4.31 -1.53 22.64
CA GLU A 61 3.99 -0.89 21.37
C GLU A 61 3.75 -1.96 20.28
N ALA A 62 4.56 -3.01 20.27
CA ALA A 62 4.42 -4.13 19.34
C ALA A 62 3.08 -4.87 19.51
N GLN A 63 2.63 -5.12 20.75
CA GLN A 63 1.35 -5.78 21.01
C GLN A 63 0.16 -4.91 20.55
N ILE A 64 0.23 -3.59 20.76
CA ILE A 64 -0.83 -2.68 20.30
C ILE A 64 -0.85 -2.61 18.76
N ILE A 65 0.31 -2.46 18.11
CA ILE A 65 0.40 -2.43 16.64
C ILE A 65 -0.05 -3.76 16.05
N GLU A 66 0.40 -4.90 16.59
CA GLU A 66 -0.03 -6.23 16.14
C GLU A 66 -1.56 -6.36 16.20
N SER A 67 -2.17 -5.91 17.29
CA SER A 67 -3.62 -5.97 17.48
C SER A 67 -4.38 -5.04 16.52
N LEU A 68 -3.87 -3.82 16.27
CA LEU A 68 -4.46 -2.87 15.33
C LEU A 68 -4.33 -3.35 13.87
N VAL A 69 -3.20 -3.93 13.50
CA VAL A 69 -3.00 -4.55 12.18
C VAL A 69 -3.96 -5.73 11.99
N MET A 70 -4.09 -6.62 12.97
CA MET A 70 -5.05 -7.71 12.90
C MET A 70 -6.49 -7.21 12.81
N LEU A 71 -6.82 -6.14 13.56
CA LEU A 71 -8.13 -5.50 13.48
C LEU A 71 -8.44 -5.00 12.07
N GLN A 72 -7.51 -4.31 11.43
CA GLN A 72 -7.69 -3.82 10.07
C GLN A 72 -7.79 -4.96 9.05
N VAL A 73 -7.00 -6.02 9.23
CA VAL A 73 -7.07 -7.21 8.36
C VAL A 73 -8.43 -7.91 8.48
N VAL A 74 -9.01 -8.02 9.66
CA VAL A 74 -10.34 -8.65 9.84
C VAL A 74 -11.48 -7.76 9.35
N GLY A 75 -11.23 -6.46 9.13
CA GLY A 75 -12.19 -5.50 8.60
C GLY A 75 -12.70 -4.49 9.61
N GLY A 76 -11.98 -4.30 10.73
CA GLY A 76 -12.28 -3.21 11.67
C GLY A 76 -11.90 -1.85 11.08
N GLU A 77 -12.70 -0.85 11.36
CA GLU A 77 -12.61 0.49 10.77
C GLU A 77 -12.20 1.56 11.80
N CYS A 78 -12.23 1.22 13.09
CA CYS A 78 -11.85 2.14 14.15
C CYS A 78 -11.29 1.36 15.39
N PRO A 79 -10.57 2.01 16.30
CA PRO A 79 -10.05 1.36 17.51
C PRO A 79 -11.13 0.72 18.41
N GLU A 80 -12.36 1.20 18.32
CA GLU A 80 -13.52 0.66 19.04
C GLU A 80 -13.82 -0.79 18.65
N ASP A 81 -13.54 -1.14 17.39
CA ASP A 81 -13.77 -2.49 16.86
C ASP A 81 -12.83 -3.54 17.43
N LEU A 82 -11.80 -3.14 18.22
CA LEU A 82 -11.00 -4.09 19.02
C LEU A 82 -11.86 -4.94 19.96
N GLY A 83 -13.07 -4.48 20.28
CA GLY A 83 -14.07 -5.29 20.97
C GLY A 83 -14.41 -6.59 20.25
N LEU A 84 -14.27 -6.65 18.93
CA LEU A 84 -14.47 -7.87 18.11
C LEU A 84 -13.41 -8.95 18.37
N LEU A 85 -12.21 -8.55 18.80
CA LEU A 85 -11.10 -9.43 19.12
C LEU A 85 -10.99 -9.70 20.63
N ALA A 86 -11.58 -8.82 21.45
CA ALA A 86 -11.54 -8.94 22.90
C ALA A 86 -12.44 -10.11 23.37
N GLY A 87 -11.90 -10.92 24.26
CA GLY A 87 -12.61 -12.11 24.78
C GLY A 87 -12.59 -13.32 23.86
N ASP A 88 -11.92 -13.24 22.71
CA ASP A 88 -11.63 -14.41 21.88
C ASP A 88 -10.51 -15.23 22.52
N SER A 89 -10.88 -16.22 23.29
CA SER A 89 -9.95 -17.04 24.06
C SER A 89 -8.99 -17.89 23.18
N CYS A 90 -9.34 -18.15 21.94
CA CYS A 90 -8.46 -18.81 20.98
C CYS A 90 -7.35 -17.85 20.53
N LEU A 91 -7.71 -16.62 20.18
CA LEU A 91 -6.73 -15.58 19.82
C LEU A 91 -5.84 -15.24 21.00
N GLU A 92 -6.41 -15.02 22.19
CA GLU A 92 -5.63 -14.73 23.42
C GLU A 92 -4.56 -15.78 23.70
N ARG A 93 -4.92 -17.05 23.60
CA ARG A 93 -3.97 -18.16 23.79
C ARG A 93 -2.92 -18.22 22.67
N GLY A 94 -3.31 -17.97 21.42
CA GLY A 94 -2.39 -17.98 20.28
C GLY A 94 -1.42 -16.81 20.28
N LEU A 95 -1.88 -15.63 20.69
CA LEU A 95 -1.07 -14.41 20.81
C LEU A 95 -0.16 -14.43 22.05
N GLY A 96 -0.60 -15.09 23.13
CA GLY A 96 0.05 -15.05 24.45
C GLY A 96 -0.29 -13.79 25.26
N TYR A 97 -1.26 -13.00 24.81
CA TYR A 97 -1.82 -11.84 25.50
C TYR A 97 -3.26 -11.58 25.03
N ALA A 98 -4.06 -10.94 25.87
CA ALA A 98 -5.39 -10.48 25.49
C ALA A 98 -5.27 -9.20 24.64
N PRO A 99 -5.99 -9.07 23.49
CA PRO A 99 -5.99 -7.84 22.70
C PRO A 99 -6.33 -6.61 23.56
N PRO A 100 -5.68 -5.44 23.32
CA PRO A 100 -5.92 -4.25 24.12
C PRO A 100 -7.36 -3.73 23.90
N LYS A 101 -7.90 -3.07 24.92
CA LYS A 101 -9.17 -2.34 24.79
C LYS A 101 -8.98 -1.10 23.93
N ALA A 102 -10.05 -0.62 23.29
CA ALA A 102 -10.06 0.58 22.46
C ALA A 102 -9.42 1.81 23.13
N THR A 103 -9.59 1.98 24.45
CA THR A 103 -8.98 3.08 25.21
C THR A 103 -7.46 3.06 25.14
N ALA A 104 -6.84 1.89 25.36
CA ALA A 104 -5.38 1.76 25.29
C ALA A 104 -4.84 1.99 23.87
N ALA A 105 -5.56 1.52 22.85
CA ALA A 105 -5.22 1.77 21.45
C ALA A 105 -5.33 3.25 21.09
N ARG A 106 -6.37 3.95 21.53
CA ARG A 106 -6.51 5.39 21.33
C ARG A 106 -5.40 6.17 22.03
N GLU A 107 -5.11 5.89 23.28
CA GLU A 107 -4.01 6.52 24.02
C GLU A 107 -2.65 6.27 23.34
N PHE A 108 -2.47 5.11 22.75
CA PHE A 108 -1.27 4.83 21.94
C PHE A 108 -1.23 5.68 20.68
N LEU A 109 -2.29 5.70 19.88
CA LEU A 109 -2.37 6.48 18.64
C LEU A 109 -2.23 7.99 18.89
N GLU A 110 -2.72 8.50 20.04
CA GLU A 110 -2.57 9.90 20.43
C GLU A 110 -1.11 10.35 20.55
N ARG A 111 -0.18 9.43 20.79
CA ARG A 111 1.26 9.73 20.88
C ARG A 111 1.91 10.08 19.54
N PHE A 112 1.23 9.80 18.44
CA PHE A 112 1.67 10.19 17.09
C PHE A 112 1.30 11.62 16.73
N HIS A 113 0.42 12.25 17.50
CA HIS A 113 0.02 13.64 17.32
C HIS A 113 0.97 14.58 18.08
N ASP A 114 1.68 15.40 17.29
CA ASP A 114 2.56 16.43 17.84
C ASP A 114 1.84 17.77 17.91
N LYS A 115 1.63 18.26 19.13
CA LYS A 115 0.93 19.53 19.38
C LYS A 115 1.71 20.75 18.91
N ASP A 116 3.03 20.66 18.88
CA ASP A 116 3.87 21.79 18.46
C ASP A 116 3.90 21.89 16.95
N LEU A 117 3.92 20.76 16.24
CA LEU A 117 3.72 20.74 14.79
C LEU A 117 2.32 21.24 14.40
N GLU A 118 1.27 20.89 15.19
CA GLU A 118 -0.08 21.39 14.91
C GLU A 118 -0.19 22.93 15.00
N LYS A 119 0.62 23.59 15.84
CA LYS A 119 0.67 25.06 15.91
C LYS A 119 1.23 25.71 14.64
N LEU A 120 2.00 24.97 13.85
CA LEU A 120 2.55 25.44 12.57
C LEU A 120 1.50 25.46 11.46
N ARG A 121 0.35 24.81 11.68
CA ARG A 121 -0.72 24.71 10.69
C ARG A 121 -1.30 26.12 10.46
N PRO A 122 -1.40 26.57 9.20
CA PRO A 122 -2.09 27.82 8.86
C PRO A 122 -3.54 27.83 9.37
N ALA A 123 -4.06 29.00 9.70
CA ALA A 123 -5.45 29.14 10.09
C ALA A 123 -6.36 28.64 8.95
N ARG A 124 -7.43 27.91 9.31
CA ARG A 124 -8.36 27.34 8.31
C ARG A 124 -8.97 28.38 7.38
N THR A 125 -9.09 29.62 7.84
CA THR A 125 -9.55 30.76 7.06
C THR A 125 -8.60 31.17 5.93
N GLU A 126 -7.31 30.85 6.05
CA GLU A 126 -6.30 31.18 5.05
C GLU A 126 -6.33 30.22 3.86
N GLN A 127 -6.93 29.04 4.00
CA GLN A 127 -6.98 27.95 3.00
C GLN A 127 -5.62 27.62 2.35
N LYS A 128 -4.54 27.97 3.04
CA LYS A 128 -3.18 27.75 2.58
C LYS A 128 -2.80 26.28 2.76
N SER A 129 -2.31 25.66 1.70
CA SER A 129 -1.80 24.28 1.79
C SER A 129 -0.55 24.20 2.65
N PHE A 130 -0.48 23.17 3.49
CA PHE A 130 0.65 22.94 4.38
C PHE A 130 0.90 21.45 4.51
N ILE A 131 2.13 21.02 4.20
CA ILE A 131 2.55 19.63 4.40
C ILE A 131 3.15 19.55 5.81
N PHE A 132 2.54 18.73 6.65
CA PHE A 132 3.05 18.50 7.99
C PHE A 132 4.39 17.76 7.93
N PRO A 133 5.42 18.27 8.61
CA PRO A 133 6.62 17.47 8.88
C PRO A 133 6.24 16.21 9.64
N ALA A 134 6.87 15.09 9.32
CA ALA A 134 6.64 13.87 10.07
C ALA A 134 7.12 14.05 11.52
N SER A 135 6.24 13.77 12.51
CA SER A 135 6.67 13.73 13.89
C SER A 135 7.67 12.59 14.13
N GLY A 136 8.46 12.66 15.21
CA GLY A 136 9.40 11.57 15.55
C GLY A 136 8.75 10.19 15.52
N PRO A 137 7.59 9.97 16.19
CA PRO A 137 6.86 8.71 16.13
C PRO A 137 6.40 8.29 14.71
N VAL A 138 5.96 9.22 13.88
CA VAL A 138 5.57 8.91 12.48
C VAL A 138 6.80 8.50 11.65
N SER A 139 7.93 9.20 11.81
CA SER A 139 9.20 8.83 11.15
C SER A 139 9.70 7.46 11.59
N ALA A 140 9.57 7.15 12.89
CA ALA A 140 9.91 5.84 13.44
C ALA A 140 9.02 4.72 12.86
N LEU A 141 7.73 4.96 12.70
CA LEU A 141 6.82 4.00 12.08
C LEU A 141 7.13 3.81 10.57
N GLN A 142 7.57 4.87 9.88
CA GLN A 142 8.09 4.77 8.50
C GLN A 142 9.34 3.89 8.43
N ALA A 143 10.25 4.00 9.40
CA ALA A 143 11.44 3.13 9.46
C ALA A 143 11.07 1.65 9.69
N VAL A 144 10.07 1.38 10.53
CA VAL A 144 9.51 0.03 10.72
C VAL A 144 8.92 -0.52 9.42
N GLN A 145 8.14 0.28 8.70
CA GLN A 145 7.57 -0.10 7.40
C GLN A 145 8.67 -0.41 6.37
N ALA A 146 9.68 0.43 6.24
CA ALA A 146 10.83 0.19 5.36
C ALA A 146 11.60 -1.08 5.76
N GLY A 147 11.77 -1.34 7.06
CA GLY A 147 12.33 -2.59 7.59
C GLY A 147 11.50 -3.82 7.21
N CYS A 148 10.17 -3.70 7.32
CA CYS A 148 9.21 -4.74 6.91
C CYS A 148 9.38 -5.06 5.41
N VAL A 149 9.40 -4.04 4.54
CA VAL A 149 9.58 -4.20 3.08
C VAL A 149 10.88 -4.94 2.77
N ARG A 150 12.01 -4.51 3.35
CA ARG A 150 13.31 -5.18 3.15
C ARG A 150 13.28 -6.62 3.61
N ARG A 151 12.64 -6.92 4.75
CA ARG A 151 12.55 -8.29 5.25
C ARG A 151 11.66 -9.18 4.37
N ILE A 152 10.55 -8.66 3.85
CA ILE A 152 9.70 -9.37 2.88
C ILE A 152 10.50 -9.65 1.61
N ALA A 153 11.19 -8.66 1.05
CA ALA A 153 12.02 -8.84 -0.14
C ALA A 153 13.12 -9.91 0.06
N GLN A 154 13.75 -9.93 1.24
CA GLN A 154 14.70 -10.96 1.61
C GLN A 154 14.06 -12.36 1.66
N LEU A 155 12.82 -12.49 2.16
CA LEU A 155 12.09 -13.76 2.13
C LEU A 155 11.81 -14.24 0.70
N TYR A 156 11.47 -13.34 -0.22
CA TYR A 156 11.37 -13.70 -1.64
C TYR A 156 12.68 -14.25 -2.18
N GLU A 157 13.80 -13.65 -1.80
CA GLU A 157 15.14 -14.15 -2.20
C GLU A 157 15.43 -15.53 -1.59
N GLU A 158 15.15 -15.73 -0.29
CA GLU A 158 15.30 -17.01 0.42
C GLU A 158 14.43 -18.13 -0.21
N GLN A 159 13.31 -17.78 -0.83
CA GLN A 159 12.42 -18.70 -1.56
C GLN A 159 12.78 -18.84 -3.06
N GLY A 160 13.90 -18.27 -3.52
CA GLY A 160 14.31 -18.31 -4.93
C GLY A 160 13.45 -17.43 -5.86
N GLN A 161 12.70 -16.48 -5.32
CA GLN A 161 11.84 -15.55 -6.05
C GLN A 161 12.31 -14.09 -5.89
N GLY A 162 13.59 -13.90 -5.58
CA GLY A 162 14.16 -12.58 -5.33
C GLY A 162 13.96 -11.61 -6.49
N GLN A 163 13.68 -10.35 -6.16
CA GLN A 163 13.49 -9.28 -7.14
C GLN A 163 14.71 -8.37 -7.18
N THR A 164 15.26 -8.18 -8.38
CA THR A 164 16.35 -7.23 -8.65
C THR A 164 15.87 -5.96 -9.35
N ILE A 165 14.59 -5.91 -9.69
CA ILE A 165 13.91 -4.79 -10.32
C ILE A 165 12.94 -4.17 -9.32
N ALA A 166 12.93 -2.85 -9.22
CA ALA A 166 11.90 -2.13 -8.49
C ALA A 166 11.32 -1.01 -9.35
N THR A 167 10.06 -1.17 -9.70
CA THR A 167 9.22 -0.12 -10.27
C THR A 167 8.41 0.51 -9.15
N ILE A 168 8.68 1.79 -8.87
CA ILE A 168 7.92 2.57 -7.88
C ILE A 168 6.78 3.28 -8.59
N ASP A 169 5.56 2.89 -8.25
CA ASP A 169 4.35 3.59 -8.66
C ASP A 169 3.93 4.54 -7.56
N GLN A 170 3.86 5.84 -7.87
CA GLN A 170 3.47 6.86 -6.91
C GLN A 170 2.21 7.60 -7.35
N ASP A 171 1.28 7.73 -6.43
CA ASP A 171 0.03 8.45 -6.64
C ASP A 171 -0.54 8.98 -5.33
N ALA A 172 -1.42 9.98 -5.42
CA ALA A 172 -2.19 10.50 -4.30
C ALA A 172 -3.63 10.01 -4.37
N THR A 173 -4.25 9.83 -3.19
CA THR A 173 -5.66 9.43 -3.13
C THR A 173 -6.43 10.29 -2.15
N ILE A 174 -7.70 10.57 -2.44
CA ILE A 174 -8.57 11.30 -1.53
C ILE A 174 -9.19 10.32 -0.53
N ILE A 175 -9.14 10.69 0.74
CA ILE A 175 -9.89 10.08 1.83
C ILE A 175 -10.92 11.09 2.31
N GLU A 176 -12.19 10.87 1.96
CA GLU A 176 -13.27 11.72 2.41
C GLU A 176 -13.48 11.63 3.92
N SER A 177 -13.81 12.75 4.56
CA SER A 177 -14.06 12.79 5.99
C SER A 177 -15.01 13.90 6.37
N HIS A 178 -16.07 13.57 7.10
CA HIS A 178 -17.00 14.54 7.69
C HIS A 178 -16.47 15.18 8.98
N LYS A 179 -15.25 14.83 9.40
CA LYS A 179 -14.67 15.36 10.63
C LYS A 179 -14.40 16.85 10.51
N ARG A 180 -14.62 17.57 11.61
CA ARG A 180 -14.47 19.01 11.70
C ARG A 180 -13.04 19.49 11.40
N ALA A 181 -12.02 18.66 11.69
CA ALA A 181 -10.62 18.97 11.41
C ALA A 181 -10.22 18.77 9.94
N ALA A 182 -10.97 18.00 9.15
CA ALA A 182 -10.67 17.76 7.73
C ALA A 182 -10.84 19.03 6.88
N LEU A 183 -9.90 19.25 5.96
CA LEU A 183 -9.88 20.40 5.06
C LEU A 183 -10.51 20.04 3.70
N PHE A 184 -10.94 21.07 2.95
CA PHE A 184 -11.52 20.85 1.64
C PHE A 184 -10.46 20.41 0.62
N HIS A 185 -10.76 19.36 -0.13
CA HIS A 185 -9.97 18.92 -1.29
C HIS A 185 -10.54 19.50 -2.60
N TYR A 186 -9.81 19.35 -3.68
CA TYR A 186 -10.13 19.97 -4.98
C TYR A 186 -11.45 19.47 -5.59
N GLU A 187 -11.99 18.34 -5.19
CA GLU A 187 -13.30 17.84 -5.63
C GLU A 187 -14.48 18.43 -4.83
N GLY A 188 -14.22 19.36 -3.90
CA GLY A 188 -15.25 20.09 -3.16
C GLY A 188 -15.69 19.45 -1.83
N GLY A 189 -15.28 18.20 -1.54
CA GLY A 189 -15.51 17.54 -0.24
C GLY A 189 -14.44 17.89 0.80
N ARG A 190 -14.62 17.43 2.04
CA ARG A 190 -13.58 17.50 3.08
C ARG A 190 -12.88 16.17 3.22
N GLY A 191 -11.59 16.20 3.52
CA GLY A 191 -10.84 14.97 3.68
C GLY A 191 -9.35 15.17 3.89
N TYR A 192 -8.62 14.13 3.53
CA TYR A 192 -7.18 14.04 3.51
C TYR A 192 -6.74 13.56 2.13
N GLN A 193 -5.50 13.85 1.75
CA GLN A 193 -4.97 13.47 0.45
C GLN A 193 -3.57 12.83 0.60
N PRO A 194 -3.47 11.63 1.21
CA PRO A 194 -2.20 10.95 1.33
C PRO A 194 -1.61 10.61 -0.04
N MET A 195 -0.29 10.70 -0.14
CA MET A 195 0.51 10.19 -1.24
C MET A 195 1.09 8.84 -0.84
N VAL A 196 1.04 7.87 -1.73
CA VAL A 196 1.54 6.51 -1.49
C VAL A 196 2.46 6.11 -2.63
N ALA A 197 3.53 5.41 -2.30
CA ALA A 197 4.42 4.79 -3.26
C ALA A 197 4.43 3.27 -3.06
N VAL A 198 4.29 2.54 -4.15
CA VAL A 198 4.19 1.07 -4.17
C VAL A 198 5.32 0.48 -5.01
N TRP A 199 5.94 -0.58 -4.53
CA TRP A 199 6.84 -1.41 -5.30
C TRP A 199 6.02 -2.44 -6.09
N ALA A 200 5.87 -2.20 -7.39
CA ALA A 200 4.91 -2.91 -8.23
C ALA A 200 5.15 -4.42 -8.33
N GLU A 201 6.40 -4.86 -8.44
CA GLU A 201 6.76 -6.28 -8.65
C GLU A 201 6.45 -7.16 -7.42
N LEU A 202 6.45 -6.56 -6.21
CA LEU A 202 6.14 -7.27 -4.97
C LEU A 202 4.78 -6.89 -4.36
N ASP A 203 4.08 -5.95 -4.97
CA ASP A 203 2.80 -5.42 -4.46
C ASP A 203 2.94 -4.93 -3.00
N LEU A 204 3.96 -4.10 -2.73
CA LEU A 204 4.28 -3.60 -1.39
C LEU A 204 4.22 -2.08 -1.34
N ALA A 205 3.47 -1.53 -0.39
CA ALA A 205 3.53 -0.11 -0.05
C ALA A 205 4.87 0.19 0.64
N VAL A 206 5.73 0.97 -0.01
CA VAL A 206 7.10 1.24 0.44
C VAL A 206 7.27 2.58 1.14
N ALA A 207 6.44 3.56 0.80
CA ALA A 207 6.39 4.86 1.46
C ALA A 207 5.01 5.48 1.38
N ASP A 208 4.73 6.37 2.30
CA ASP A 208 3.55 7.23 2.28
C ASP A 208 3.81 8.55 2.98
N GLU A 209 3.06 9.56 2.59
CA GLU A 209 2.99 10.85 3.23
C GLU A 209 1.52 11.22 3.44
N PHE A 210 1.07 11.19 4.70
CA PHE A 210 -0.29 11.56 5.04
C PHE A 210 -0.43 13.09 4.99
N ARG A 211 -1.38 13.60 4.19
CA ARG A 211 -1.54 15.03 3.88
C ARG A 211 -2.97 15.49 4.13
N ASP A 212 -3.15 16.78 4.41
CA ASP A 212 -4.46 17.41 4.44
C ASP A 212 -5.12 17.43 3.05
N GLY A 213 -6.45 17.50 3.01
CA GLY A 213 -7.21 17.50 1.77
C GLY A 213 -6.90 18.68 0.85
N ASN A 214 -6.53 19.83 1.40
CA ASN A 214 -6.17 21.03 0.64
C ASN A 214 -4.73 21.05 0.12
N VAL A 215 -3.95 19.99 0.35
CA VAL A 215 -2.59 19.84 -0.22
C VAL A 215 -2.72 19.23 -1.62
N PRO A 216 -2.44 19.97 -2.69
CA PRO A 216 -2.50 19.43 -4.03
C PRO A 216 -1.54 18.25 -4.22
N ALA A 217 -1.94 17.22 -4.97
CA ALA A 217 -1.10 16.06 -5.25
C ALA A 217 0.27 16.44 -5.85
N LYS A 218 0.31 17.49 -6.67
CA LYS A 218 1.55 18.03 -7.28
C LYS A 218 2.48 18.77 -6.32
N GLN A 219 2.07 19.02 -5.08
CA GLN A 219 2.92 19.73 -4.11
C GLN A 219 3.93 18.76 -3.50
N ALA A 220 5.21 18.99 -3.74
CA ALA A 220 6.36 18.25 -3.20
C ALA A 220 6.24 16.71 -3.27
N PRO A 221 5.99 16.10 -4.45
CA PRO A 221 5.92 14.65 -4.60
C PRO A 221 7.30 13.97 -4.40
N LEU A 222 8.38 14.73 -4.46
CA LEU A 222 9.76 14.25 -4.33
C LEU A 222 10.03 13.56 -3.00
N THR A 223 9.52 14.09 -1.89
CA THR A 223 9.76 13.52 -0.55
C THR A 223 9.31 12.07 -0.46
N CYS A 224 8.11 11.76 -0.95
CA CYS A 224 7.58 10.40 -0.97
C CYS A 224 8.42 9.47 -1.87
N ALA A 225 8.81 9.95 -3.07
CA ALA A 225 9.68 9.19 -3.97
C ALA A 225 11.04 8.86 -3.34
N GLN A 226 11.67 9.83 -2.68
CA GLN A 226 12.95 9.61 -1.99
C GLN A 226 12.82 8.58 -0.87
N MET A 227 11.77 8.66 -0.04
CA MET A 227 11.49 7.65 0.99
C MET A 227 11.28 6.27 0.37
N ALA A 228 10.57 6.17 -0.76
CA ALA A 228 10.30 4.92 -1.43
C ALA A 228 11.59 4.24 -1.92
N PHE A 229 12.46 4.97 -2.61
CA PHE A 229 13.74 4.42 -3.07
C PHE A 229 14.70 4.09 -1.92
N ALA A 230 14.67 4.85 -0.82
CA ALA A 230 15.46 4.57 0.38
C ALA A 230 14.97 3.31 1.15
N ALA A 231 13.71 2.91 0.97
CA ALA A 231 13.15 1.70 1.59
C ALA A 231 13.58 0.42 0.86
N LEU A 232 14.05 0.51 -0.40
CA LEU A 232 14.43 -0.65 -1.20
C LEU A 232 15.66 -1.36 -0.62
N PRO A 233 15.75 -2.69 -0.77
CA PRO A 233 16.95 -3.43 -0.39
C PRO A 233 18.11 -3.17 -1.37
N ALA A 234 19.34 -3.43 -0.92
CA ALA A 234 20.55 -3.13 -1.69
C ALA A 234 20.75 -4.01 -2.94
N ASN A 235 20.11 -5.18 -3.01
CA ASN A 235 20.17 -6.08 -4.15
C ASN A 235 19.32 -5.63 -5.36
N VAL A 236 18.50 -4.59 -5.22
CA VAL A 236 17.77 -3.97 -6.34
C VAL A 236 18.75 -3.25 -7.24
N SER A 237 18.99 -3.82 -8.42
CA SER A 237 19.97 -3.34 -9.41
C SER A 237 19.34 -2.51 -10.53
N GLN A 238 18.02 -2.57 -10.72
CA GLN A 238 17.29 -1.78 -11.71
C GLN A 238 16.14 -1.04 -11.03
N ARG A 239 16.07 0.25 -11.24
CA ARG A 239 15.10 1.14 -10.58
C ARG A 239 14.29 1.89 -11.61
N TYR A 240 12.99 1.86 -11.42
CA TYR A 240 12.03 2.54 -12.29
C TYR A 240 11.03 3.35 -11.46
N PHE A 241 10.45 4.38 -12.10
CA PHE A 241 9.41 5.22 -11.50
C PHE A 241 8.28 5.45 -12.49
N ARG A 242 7.04 5.33 -12.02
CA ARG A 242 5.84 5.69 -12.77
C ARG A 242 4.98 6.62 -11.93
N GLY A 243 4.45 7.67 -12.55
CA GLY A 243 3.56 8.63 -11.89
C GLY A 243 2.54 9.21 -12.84
N ASP A 244 1.51 9.80 -12.27
CA ASP A 244 0.54 10.60 -13.00
C ASP A 244 1.06 12.03 -13.28
N SER A 245 0.20 12.92 -13.74
CA SER A 245 0.56 14.31 -14.04
C SER A 245 0.91 15.15 -12.79
N ALA A 246 0.52 14.74 -11.61
CA ALA A 246 0.93 15.39 -10.37
C ALA A 246 2.43 15.16 -10.08
N CYS A 247 2.98 14.04 -10.55
CA CYS A 247 4.41 13.74 -10.49
C CYS A 247 5.23 14.50 -11.55
N HIS A 248 4.60 15.17 -12.53
CA HIS A 248 5.28 16.07 -13.47
C HIS A 248 5.58 17.42 -12.79
N GLU A 249 6.41 17.36 -11.78
CA GLU A 249 6.83 18.48 -10.95
C GLU A 249 8.35 18.68 -11.04
N SER A 250 8.82 19.93 -11.01
CA SER A 250 10.19 20.29 -11.36
C SER A 250 11.27 19.64 -10.49
N GLU A 251 11.06 19.61 -9.16
CA GLU A 251 12.05 19.05 -8.22
C GLU A 251 12.14 17.53 -8.36
N LEU A 252 10.99 16.85 -8.46
CA LEU A 252 10.95 15.40 -8.68
C LEU A 252 11.59 15.04 -10.02
N MET A 253 11.21 15.73 -11.10
CA MET A 253 11.76 15.49 -12.43
C MET A 253 13.27 15.78 -12.47
N GLY A 254 13.71 16.85 -11.81
CA GLY A 254 15.12 17.20 -11.67
C GLY A 254 15.89 16.09 -10.93
N TRP A 255 15.34 15.59 -9.83
CA TRP A 255 15.95 14.52 -9.04
C TRP A 255 16.03 13.20 -9.82
N LEU A 256 14.95 12.78 -10.49
CA LEU A 256 14.91 11.52 -11.27
C LEU A 256 15.94 11.49 -12.40
N LYS A 257 16.14 12.61 -13.09
CA LYS A 257 17.09 12.71 -14.22
C LYS A 257 18.53 13.04 -13.83
N HIS A 258 18.78 13.38 -12.54
CA HIS A 258 20.09 13.87 -12.11
C HIS A 258 21.21 12.85 -12.38
N PRO A 259 22.36 13.26 -12.96
CA PRO A 259 23.48 12.36 -13.28
C PRO A 259 24.00 11.56 -12.08
N ASP A 260 23.91 12.12 -10.88
CA ASP A 260 24.37 11.44 -9.66
C ASP A 260 23.56 10.19 -9.33
N ARG A 261 22.33 10.07 -9.86
CA ARG A 261 21.57 8.81 -9.71
C ARG A 261 22.32 7.60 -10.27
N ALA A 262 23.17 7.80 -11.31
CA ALA A 262 23.99 6.73 -11.86
C ALA A 262 25.07 6.21 -10.90
N LYS A 263 25.44 6.98 -9.86
CA LYS A 263 26.44 6.63 -8.84
C LYS A 263 25.84 5.89 -7.64
N GLU A 264 24.51 5.89 -7.51
CA GLU A 264 23.82 5.24 -6.40
C GLU A 264 23.62 3.73 -6.65
N PRO A 265 23.43 2.94 -5.58
CA PRO A 265 23.03 1.56 -5.73
C PRO A 265 21.77 1.45 -6.61
N GLY A 266 21.79 0.59 -7.61
CA GLY A 266 20.70 0.44 -8.60
C GLY A 266 20.79 1.39 -9.79
N GLY A 267 21.80 2.28 -9.87
CA GLY A 267 22.07 3.08 -11.04
C GLY A 267 20.99 4.12 -11.36
N ARG A 268 20.89 4.50 -12.63
CA ARG A 268 19.90 5.45 -13.11
C ARG A 268 18.48 4.96 -12.87
N ILE A 269 17.59 5.88 -12.49
CA ILE A 269 16.16 5.60 -12.40
C ILE A 269 15.54 5.83 -13.80
N GLY A 270 15.02 4.74 -14.41
CA GLY A 270 14.20 4.85 -15.61
C GLY A 270 12.79 5.28 -15.23
N PHE A 271 12.19 6.27 -15.89
CA PHE A 271 10.86 6.73 -15.50
C PHE A 271 9.92 6.98 -16.67
N ALA A 272 8.62 6.95 -16.39
CA ALA A 272 7.55 7.46 -17.24
C ALA A 272 6.50 8.18 -16.38
N VAL A 273 6.24 9.44 -16.69
CA VAL A 273 5.31 10.29 -15.96
C VAL A 273 4.34 10.92 -16.96
N SER A 274 3.05 10.94 -16.63
CA SER A 274 2.07 11.64 -17.45
C SER A 274 2.42 13.13 -17.52
N ALA A 275 2.56 13.67 -18.71
CA ALA A 275 2.88 15.08 -18.88
C ALA A 275 1.69 15.97 -18.55
N VAL A 276 1.93 17.10 -17.87
CA VAL A 276 0.94 18.17 -17.73
C VAL A 276 0.67 18.75 -19.11
N MET A 277 -0.58 18.71 -19.56
CA MET A 277 -0.99 19.17 -20.87
C MET A 277 -1.04 20.70 -20.93
N SER A 278 0.07 21.32 -21.39
CA SER A 278 0.10 22.76 -21.72
C SER A 278 -0.48 23.01 -23.10
N GLY A 279 -0.90 24.25 -23.37
CA GLY A 279 -1.32 24.65 -24.71
C GLY A 279 -0.25 24.41 -25.77
N ALA A 280 1.03 24.62 -25.42
CA ALA A 280 2.16 24.38 -26.32
C ALA A 280 2.34 22.88 -26.63
N LEU A 281 2.28 21.99 -25.61
CA LEU A 281 2.34 20.56 -25.82
C LEU A 281 1.14 20.04 -26.63
N GLY A 282 -0.07 20.52 -26.31
CA GLY A 282 -1.28 20.20 -27.08
C GLY A 282 -1.16 20.63 -28.55
N GLY A 283 -0.57 21.81 -28.79
CA GLY A 283 -0.27 22.29 -30.13
C GLY A 283 0.77 21.42 -30.87
N ALA A 284 1.82 20.95 -30.17
CA ALA A 284 2.81 20.03 -30.75
C ALA A 284 2.18 18.68 -31.12
N LEU A 285 1.34 18.12 -30.25
CA LEU A 285 0.63 16.84 -30.52
C LEU A 285 -0.29 16.95 -31.74
N LYS A 286 -1.00 18.06 -31.92
CA LYS A 286 -1.89 18.30 -33.07
C LYS A 286 -1.12 18.48 -34.39
N LYS A 287 0.17 18.86 -34.33
CA LYS A 287 1.05 19.01 -35.51
C LYS A 287 1.68 17.68 -35.95
N VAL A 288 1.61 16.63 -35.14
CA VAL A 288 2.11 15.31 -35.52
C VAL A 288 1.36 14.80 -36.73
N LYS A 289 2.10 14.45 -37.79
CA LYS A 289 1.54 13.95 -39.04
C LYS A 289 0.71 12.69 -38.80
N GLU A 290 -0.44 12.58 -39.51
CA GLU A 290 -1.34 11.43 -39.34
C GLU A 290 -0.64 10.08 -39.50
N ALA A 291 0.24 9.96 -40.52
CA ALA A 291 1.01 8.75 -40.77
C ALA A 291 2.02 8.37 -39.67
N ALA A 292 2.34 9.27 -38.73
CA ALA A 292 3.24 8.99 -37.61
C ALA A 292 2.54 8.32 -36.45
N TRP A 293 1.21 8.38 -36.36
CA TRP A 293 0.43 7.72 -35.33
C TRP A 293 0.33 6.23 -35.59
N LYS A 294 0.78 5.43 -34.61
CA LYS A 294 0.79 3.96 -34.66
C LYS A 294 -0.18 3.40 -33.62
N THR A 295 -1.12 2.58 -34.04
CA THR A 295 -2.03 1.88 -33.13
C THR A 295 -1.27 0.79 -32.38
N PHE A 296 -1.41 0.74 -31.07
CA PHE A 296 -0.78 -0.25 -30.20
C PHE A 296 -1.80 -1.01 -29.33
N ASP A 297 -3.03 -0.50 -29.20
CA ASP A 297 -4.10 -1.13 -28.43
C ASP A 297 -5.47 -0.65 -28.96
N THR A 298 -6.54 -1.41 -28.66
CA THR A 298 -7.92 -1.07 -29.01
C THR A 298 -8.81 -1.38 -27.82
N GLU A 299 -9.58 -0.40 -27.37
CA GLU A 299 -10.52 -0.57 -26.27
C GLU A 299 -11.75 -1.40 -26.68
N PRO A 300 -12.50 -2.00 -25.74
CA PRO A 300 -13.68 -2.81 -26.04
C PRO A 300 -14.76 -2.08 -26.85
N ASP A 301 -14.85 -0.77 -26.75
CA ASP A 301 -15.78 0.08 -27.50
C ASP A 301 -15.25 0.50 -28.90
N GLY A 302 -14.11 -0.07 -29.31
CA GLY A 302 -13.46 0.21 -30.59
C GLY A 302 -12.58 1.46 -30.59
N THR A 303 -12.41 2.18 -29.47
CA THR A 303 -11.50 3.33 -29.37
C THR A 303 -10.07 2.87 -29.60
N LEU A 304 -9.40 3.46 -30.60
CA LEU A 304 -8.01 3.16 -30.92
C LEU A 304 -7.08 3.92 -29.98
N ARG A 305 -6.09 3.20 -29.44
CA ARG A 305 -4.96 3.78 -28.70
C ARG A 305 -3.76 3.85 -29.62
N GLN A 306 -3.34 5.08 -29.91
CA GLN A 306 -2.26 5.33 -30.85
C GLN A 306 -1.16 6.15 -30.17
N TRP A 307 0.07 5.90 -30.59
CA TRP A 307 1.22 6.65 -30.10
C TRP A 307 2.02 7.27 -31.24
N ALA A 308 2.74 8.35 -30.92
CA ALA A 308 3.72 8.96 -31.79
C ALA A 308 4.81 9.65 -30.97
N GLU A 309 6.01 9.77 -31.55
CA GLU A 309 7.03 10.67 -31.00
C GLU A 309 6.58 12.12 -31.17
N VAL A 310 6.81 12.93 -30.15
CA VAL A 310 6.47 14.34 -30.14
C VAL A 310 7.73 15.16 -30.00
N ASP A 311 8.03 15.93 -31.04
CA ASP A 311 9.10 16.91 -30.97
C ASP A 311 8.63 18.13 -30.15
N PHE A 312 8.95 18.09 -28.86
CA PHE A 312 8.55 19.10 -27.89
C PHE A 312 9.68 19.35 -26.90
N VAL A 313 10.07 20.61 -26.80
CA VAL A 313 10.99 21.09 -25.80
C VAL A 313 10.21 22.06 -24.90
N PRO A 314 10.09 21.78 -23.59
CA PRO A 314 9.48 22.70 -22.67
C PRO A 314 10.30 24.00 -22.58
N GLY A 315 9.65 25.13 -22.27
CA GLY A 315 10.29 26.43 -22.17
C GLY A 315 11.37 26.52 -21.07
N GLU A 316 12.09 27.62 -21.05
CA GLU A 316 13.19 27.91 -20.12
C GLU A 316 12.81 27.58 -18.65
N GLY A 317 13.59 26.73 -18.01
CA GLY A 317 13.39 26.26 -16.63
C GLY A 317 13.36 24.74 -16.47
N TYR A 318 13.08 23.98 -17.52
CA TYR A 318 13.08 22.51 -17.49
C TYR A 318 14.40 21.86 -17.92
N GLU A 319 15.29 22.61 -18.56
CA GLU A 319 16.58 22.11 -19.02
C GLU A 319 17.73 22.87 -18.34
N SER A 320 18.45 22.19 -17.46
CA SER A 320 19.83 22.59 -17.19
C SER A 320 20.64 22.30 -18.46
N LYS A 321 21.59 23.18 -18.82
CA LYS A 321 22.48 23.05 -20.00
C LYS A 321 23.25 21.71 -20.05
N GLU A 322 23.21 20.93 -18.97
CA GLU A 322 23.95 19.67 -18.79
C GLU A 322 23.07 18.40 -18.95
N SER A 323 21.75 18.52 -19.06
CA SER A 323 20.87 17.37 -19.15
C SER A 323 20.44 17.08 -20.58
N GLN A 324 20.51 15.79 -20.96
CA GLN A 324 19.89 15.35 -22.22
C GLN A 324 18.39 15.67 -22.23
N PRO A 325 17.84 16.12 -23.38
CA PRO A 325 16.41 16.39 -23.49
C PRO A 325 15.59 15.12 -23.21
N LEU A 326 14.51 15.29 -22.46
CA LEU A 326 13.58 14.21 -22.18
C LEU A 326 12.74 13.90 -23.42
N ARG A 327 12.35 12.64 -23.55
CA ARG A 327 11.52 12.13 -24.61
C ARG A 327 10.04 12.34 -24.27
N TYR A 328 9.26 12.86 -25.21
CA TYR A 328 7.81 12.97 -25.13
C TYR A 328 7.17 11.97 -26.07
N VAL A 329 6.35 11.08 -25.53
CA VAL A 329 5.55 10.12 -26.30
C VAL A 329 4.10 10.54 -26.22
N GLY A 330 3.53 10.93 -27.36
CA GLY A 330 2.11 11.27 -27.47
C GLY A 330 1.23 10.02 -27.45
N LEU A 331 0.12 10.12 -26.73
CA LEU A 331 -0.98 9.16 -26.73
C LEU A 331 -2.20 9.85 -27.34
N ARG A 332 -2.76 9.25 -28.39
CA ARG A 332 -4.04 9.65 -28.98
C ARG A 332 -5.07 8.55 -28.74
N LEU A 333 -6.19 8.93 -28.15
CA LEU A 333 -7.40 8.11 -28.14
C LEU A 333 -8.26 8.58 -29.31
N LEU A 334 -8.60 7.67 -30.22
CA LEU A 334 -9.39 7.98 -31.42
C LEU A 334 -10.65 7.13 -31.42
N LYS A 335 -11.81 7.76 -31.43
CA LYS A 335 -13.10 7.08 -31.51
C LYS A 335 -13.33 6.49 -32.91
N PRO A 336 -14.07 5.38 -33.03
CA PRO A 336 -14.56 4.90 -34.33
C PRO A 336 -15.37 5.97 -35.05
N GLN A 337 -15.41 5.88 -36.37
CA GLN A 337 -16.15 6.83 -37.19
C GLN A 337 -17.62 6.95 -36.76
N GLY A 338 -18.09 8.16 -36.55
CA GLY A 338 -19.46 8.46 -36.12
C GLY A 338 -19.68 8.42 -34.60
N LEU A 339 -18.67 8.05 -33.80
CA LEU A 339 -18.71 8.12 -32.35
C LEU A 339 -17.87 9.29 -31.81
N LEU A 340 -18.31 9.88 -30.69
CA LEU A 340 -17.65 11.01 -30.07
C LEU A 340 -17.45 10.73 -28.58
N PHE A 341 -16.46 11.40 -27.97
CA PHE A 341 -16.34 11.51 -26.53
C PHE A 341 -17.43 12.42 -25.95
N ALA A 342 -17.58 12.43 -24.62
CA ALA A 342 -18.59 13.23 -23.95
C ALA A 342 -18.46 14.74 -24.17
N ASP A 343 -17.28 15.23 -24.53
CA ASP A 343 -17.00 16.63 -24.87
C ASP A 343 -17.26 16.96 -26.34
N GLY A 344 -17.76 16.00 -27.12
CA GLY A 344 -18.06 16.17 -28.55
C GLY A 344 -16.87 16.03 -29.48
N SER A 345 -15.68 15.69 -28.98
CA SER A 345 -14.50 15.44 -29.80
C SER A 345 -14.43 13.98 -30.27
N ASP A 346 -13.78 13.75 -31.42
CA ASP A 346 -13.49 12.40 -31.95
C ASP A 346 -12.17 11.83 -31.40
N ARG A 347 -11.34 12.67 -30.79
CA ARG A 347 -10.01 12.32 -30.30
C ARG A 347 -9.58 13.09 -29.07
N HIS A 348 -8.89 12.38 -28.15
CA HIS A 348 -8.21 12.99 -27.00
C HIS A 348 -6.70 12.79 -27.13
N TYR A 349 -5.94 13.79 -26.66
CA TYR A 349 -4.48 13.77 -26.65
C TYR A 349 -3.96 13.82 -25.23
N HIS A 350 -2.99 12.96 -24.97
CA HIS A 350 -2.18 12.94 -23.75
C HIS A 350 -0.71 12.78 -24.14
N ALA A 351 0.20 12.95 -23.19
CA ALA A 351 1.61 12.66 -23.41
C ALA A 351 2.23 12.06 -22.16
N VAL A 352 3.27 11.27 -22.36
CA VAL A 352 4.13 10.73 -21.30
C VAL A 352 5.54 11.24 -21.52
N ILE A 353 6.14 11.77 -20.45
CA ILE A 353 7.53 12.21 -20.42
C ILE A 353 8.40 11.09 -19.83
N THR A 354 9.56 10.83 -20.44
CA THR A 354 10.40 9.69 -20.08
C THR A 354 11.88 9.91 -20.42
N ASN A 355 12.75 9.22 -19.70
CA ASN A 355 14.16 9.03 -20.07
C ASN A 355 14.44 7.65 -20.68
N ARG A 356 13.43 6.77 -20.77
CA ARG A 356 13.54 5.42 -21.33
C ARG A 356 13.52 5.46 -22.86
N LYS A 357 14.71 5.46 -23.45
CA LYS A 357 14.88 5.50 -24.91
C LYS A 357 14.89 4.10 -25.55
N GLU A 358 15.09 3.06 -24.75
CA GLU A 358 15.17 1.67 -25.17
C GLU A 358 13.82 1.03 -25.53
N LEU A 359 12.73 1.62 -25.06
CA LEU A 359 11.38 1.15 -25.36
C LEU A 359 10.78 1.91 -26.55
N ASP A 360 10.10 1.20 -27.45
CA ASP A 360 9.22 1.88 -28.39
C ASP A 360 8.04 2.54 -27.65
N GLY A 361 7.43 3.56 -28.28
CA GLY A 361 6.40 4.35 -27.58
C GLY A 361 5.17 3.54 -27.18
N GLY A 362 4.76 2.54 -27.95
CA GLY A 362 3.64 1.68 -27.62
C GLY A 362 3.91 0.86 -26.34
N ARG A 363 5.07 0.20 -26.29
CA ARG A 363 5.51 -0.56 -25.10
C ARG A 363 5.69 0.34 -23.87
N LEU A 364 6.23 1.55 -24.07
CA LEU A 364 6.35 2.52 -23.00
C LEU A 364 4.98 2.89 -22.40
N LEU A 365 4.00 3.18 -23.25
CA LEU A 365 2.65 3.54 -22.81
C LEU A 365 1.92 2.37 -22.14
N GLN A 366 2.11 1.13 -22.62
CA GLN A 366 1.60 -0.06 -21.95
C GLN A 366 2.21 -0.20 -20.56
N TRP A 367 3.54 -0.13 -20.46
CA TRP A 367 4.23 -0.20 -19.17
C TRP A 367 3.81 0.92 -18.20
N HIS A 368 3.66 2.16 -18.68
CA HIS A 368 3.18 3.27 -17.86
C HIS A 368 1.74 3.02 -17.34
N ARG A 369 0.89 2.39 -18.15
CA ARG A 369 -0.51 2.10 -17.77
C ARG A 369 -0.63 1.04 -16.68
N GLU A 370 0.34 0.14 -16.55
CA GLU A 370 0.32 -0.91 -15.51
C GLU A 370 0.21 -0.35 -14.09
N LYS A 371 0.57 0.93 -13.85
CA LYS A 371 0.39 1.58 -12.54
C LYS A 371 -1.07 1.57 -12.05
N ALA A 372 -2.05 1.54 -12.94
CA ALA A 372 -3.45 1.42 -12.57
C ALA A 372 -3.78 0.09 -11.88
N GLY A 373 -3.07 -0.99 -12.23
CA GLY A 373 -3.20 -2.29 -11.59
C GLY A 373 -2.40 -2.46 -10.29
N THR A 374 -1.61 -1.47 -9.89
CA THR A 374 -0.76 -1.48 -8.70
C THR A 374 -1.19 -0.42 -7.69
N VAL A 375 -0.71 0.81 -7.79
CA VAL A 375 -0.97 1.86 -6.79
C VAL A 375 -2.46 2.20 -6.65
N GLU A 376 -3.23 2.22 -7.74
CA GLU A 376 -4.67 2.47 -7.67
C GLU A 376 -5.40 1.30 -6.97
N HIS A 377 -4.97 0.05 -7.23
CA HIS A 377 -5.48 -1.11 -6.53
C HIS A 377 -5.14 -1.07 -5.03
N THR A 378 -3.90 -0.72 -4.68
CA THR A 378 -3.48 -0.52 -3.28
C THR A 378 -4.34 0.53 -2.59
N HIS A 379 -4.60 1.67 -3.25
CA HIS A 379 -5.48 2.72 -2.72
C HIS A 379 -6.88 2.19 -2.41
N ASP A 380 -7.46 1.42 -3.33
CA ASP A 380 -8.79 0.87 -3.15
C ASP A 380 -8.84 -0.14 -1.98
N GLU A 381 -7.92 -1.10 -1.92
CA GLU A 381 -7.88 -2.08 -0.81
C GLU A 381 -7.60 -1.41 0.55
N VAL A 382 -6.64 -0.48 0.61
CA VAL A 382 -6.28 0.22 1.86
C VAL A 382 -7.43 1.08 2.36
N LYS A 383 -8.09 1.85 1.50
CA LYS A 383 -9.19 2.73 1.89
C LYS A 383 -10.46 1.94 2.24
N ASN A 384 -10.86 1.03 1.37
CA ASN A 384 -12.19 0.45 1.41
C ASN A 384 -12.23 -0.91 2.12
N GLU A 385 -11.08 -1.56 2.28
CA GLU A 385 -11.03 -2.90 2.85
C GLU A 385 -10.17 -3.02 4.12
N LEU A 386 -9.18 -2.14 4.34
CA LEU A 386 -8.34 -2.15 5.55
C LEU A 386 -8.66 -1.01 6.54
N GLY A 387 -9.78 -0.33 6.37
CA GLY A 387 -10.16 0.77 7.25
C GLY A 387 -9.25 2.01 7.17
N GLY A 388 -8.29 2.05 6.23
CA GLY A 388 -7.42 3.21 6.03
C GLY A 388 -8.16 4.45 5.54
N GLY A 389 -9.33 4.28 4.90
CA GLY A 389 -10.24 5.36 4.53
C GLY A 389 -11.05 5.93 5.69
N GLN A 390 -11.07 5.25 6.83
CA GLN A 390 -11.71 5.74 8.04
C GLN A 390 -10.67 6.47 8.91
N VAL A 391 -10.91 7.73 9.16
CA VAL A 391 -10.01 8.54 9.99
C VAL A 391 -10.58 8.63 11.42
N PRO A 392 -10.00 7.92 12.39
CA PRO A 392 -10.64 7.70 13.70
C PRO A 392 -10.66 8.94 14.59
N SER A 393 -9.87 9.99 14.29
CA SER A 393 -9.67 11.12 15.20
C SER A 393 -9.85 12.48 14.54
N GLN A 394 -9.99 13.54 15.38
CA GLN A 394 -9.86 14.93 14.96
C GLN A 394 -8.39 15.36 14.82
N ARG A 395 -7.44 14.54 15.27
CA ARG A 395 -6.01 14.86 15.33
C ARG A 395 -5.28 14.27 14.13
N PHE A 396 -4.58 15.11 13.39
CA PHE A 396 -3.87 14.76 12.16
C PHE A 396 -2.91 13.57 12.34
N GLY A 397 -2.02 13.63 13.34
CA GLY A 397 -1.03 12.59 13.56
C GLY A 397 -1.63 11.21 13.91
N VAL A 398 -2.78 11.18 14.61
CA VAL A 398 -3.53 9.94 14.89
C VAL A 398 -4.03 9.30 13.59
N ASN A 399 -4.60 10.12 12.70
CA ASN A 399 -5.12 9.65 11.43
C ASN A 399 -3.99 9.17 10.49
N GLY A 400 -2.87 9.89 10.48
CA GLY A 400 -1.67 9.47 9.74
C GLY A 400 -1.10 8.14 10.24
N ALA A 401 -1.03 7.93 11.55
CA ALA A 401 -0.58 6.66 12.13
C ALA A 401 -1.55 5.51 11.78
N TRP A 402 -2.85 5.75 11.88
CA TRP A 402 -3.88 4.77 11.51
C TRP A 402 -3.76 4.34 10.04
N PHE A 403 -3.62 5.30 9.12
CA PHE A 403 -3.42 5.04 7.69
C PHE A 403 -2.13 4.24 7.44
N LYS A 404 -1.04 4.60 8.10
CA LYS A 404 0.24 3.90 7.98
C LYS A 404 0.17 2.46 8.49
N LEU A 405 -0.61 2.19 9.55
CA LEU A 405 -0.87 0.83 10.02
C LEU A 405 -1.69 0.02 9.00
N ALA A 406 -2.61 0.65 8.27
CA ALA A 406 -3.33 -0.01 7.18
C ALA A 406 -2.39 -0.39 6.03
N LEU A 407 -1.41 0.45 5.69
CA LEU A 407 -0.36 0.10 4.72
C LEU A 407 0.55 -1.04 5.22
N LEU A 408 0.87 -1.07 6.51
CA LEU A 408 1.60 -2.19 7.11
C LEU A 408 0.78 -3.48 7.04
N ALA A 409 -0.52 -3.43 7.36
CA ALA A 409 -1.44 -4.57 7.21
C ALA A 409 -1.51 -5.06 5.76
N TYR A 410 -1.58 -4.12 4.80
CA TYR A 410 -1.52 -4.42 3.37
C TYR A 410 -0.26 -5.21 3.02
N ASN A 411 0.92 -4.76 3.46
CA ASN A 411 2.18 -5.43 3.18
C ASN A 411 2.24 -6.86 3.75
N LEU A 412 1.67 -7.11 4.93
CA LEU A 412 1.62 -8.45 5.50
C LEU A 412 0.70 -9.38 4.68
N VAL A 413 -0.44 -8.86 4.24
CA VAL A 413 -1.38 -9.60 3.37
C VAL A 413 -0.73 -9.89 2.02
N SER A 414 -0.08 -8.89 1.39
CA SER A 414 0.63 -9.05 0.12
C SER A 414 1.76 -10.08 0.22
N ALA A 415 2.50 -10.10 1.34
CA ALA A 415 3.52 -11.12 1.58
C ALA A 415 2.93 -12.55 1.66
N ILE A 416 1.79 -12.74 2.33
CA ILE A 416 1.11 -14.03 2.36
C ILE A 416 0.61 -14.41 0.96
N LYS A 417 -0.05 -13.48 0.26
CA LYS A 417 -0.56 -13.71 -1.09
C LYS A 417 0.58 -14.13 -2.04
N GLY A 418 1.66 -13.39 -2.03
CA GLY A 418 2.78 -13.59 -2.95
C GLY A 418 3.62 -14.84 -2.67
N LEU A 419 3.84 -15.19 -1.39
CA LEU A 419 4.72 -16.27 -0.97
C LEU A 419 4.02 -17.60 -0.66
N CYS A 420 2.72 -17.56 -0.31
CA CYS A 420 2.01 -18.72 0.19
C CYS A 420 0.80 -19.13 -0.63
N LEU A 421 0.27 -18.25 -1.51
CA LEU A 421 -0.90 -18.55 -2.32
C LEU A 421 -0.54 -18.67 -3.80
N GLU A 422 -1.35 -19.42 -4.56
CA GLU A 422 -1.09 -19.74 -5.96
C GLU A 422 -2.30 -19.39 -6.85
N GLY A 423 -2.06 -19.25 -8.15
CA GLY A 423 -3.10 -19.00 -9.14
C GLY A 423 -3.96 -17.78 -8.81
N GLU A 424 -5.28 -17.92 -8.95
CA GLU A 424 -6.24 -16.84 -8.66
C GLU A 424 -6.27 -16.39 -7.18
N GLU A 425 -5.81 -17.23 -6.24
CA GLU A 425 -5.78 -16.88 -4.83
C GLU A 425 -4.67 -15.87 -4.54
N ARG A 426 -3.57 -15.91 -5.30
CA ARG A 426 -2.45 -14.96 -5.19
C ARG A 426 -2.88 -13.54 -5.53
N THR A 427 -3.80 -13.37 -6.48
CA THR A 427 -4.32 -12.06 -6.92
C THR A 427 -5.67 -11.72 -6.30
N ALA A 428 -6.13 -12.53 -5.33
CA ALA A 428 -7.42 -12.32 -4.68
C ALA A 428 -7.45 -10.97 -3.95
N ARG A 429 -8.55 -10.23 -4.12
CA ARG A 429 -8.82 -9.03 -3.32
C ARG A 429 -8.95 -9.38 -1.85
N LEU A 430 -8.72 -8.42 -0.99
CA LEU A 430 -8.72 -8.62 0.47
C LEU A 430 -10.02 -9.21 1.00
N LYS A 431 -11.18 -8.84 0.46
CA LYS A 431 -12.47 -9.46 0.81
C LYS A 431 -12.46 -10.98 0.59
N ARG A 432 -11.92 -11.44 -0.55
CA ARG A 432 -11.77 -12.87 -0.83
C ARG A 432 -10.68 -13.50 0.05
N PHE A 433 -9.57 -12.80 0.26
CA PHE A 433 -8.51 -13.25 1.16
C PHE A 433 -9.02 -13.51 2.58
N ARG A 434 -9.90 -12.64 3.12
CA ARG A 434 -10.53 -12.86 4.43
C ARG A 434 -11.29 -14.17 4.49
N LEU A 435 -12.07 -14.50 3.47
CA LEU A 435 -12.81 -15.77 3.40
C LEU A 435 -11.87 -16.98 3.30
N LEU A 436 -10.74 -16.84 2.61
CA LEU A 436 -9.77 -17.91 2.40
C LEU A 436 -8.87 -18.16 3.60
N MET A 437 -8.52 -17.11 4.33
CA MET A 437 -7.41 -17.14 5.31
C MET A 437 -7.78 -16.65 6.69
N VAL A 438 -8.69 -15.66 6.84
CA VAL A 438 -8.95 -14.98 8.11
C VAL A 438 -10.17 -15.56 8.83
N HIS A 439 -11.29 -15.66 8.11
CA HIS A 439 -12.56 -16.17 8.65
C HIS A 439 -12.59 -17.70 8.69
N LEU A 440 -11.51 -18.27 9.23
CA LEU A 440 -11.40 -19.70 9.46
C LEU A 440 -11.73 -20.00 10.91
N PRO A 441 -12.86 -20.71 11.20
CA PRO A 441 -13.14 -21.14 12.55
C PRO A 441 -12.06 -22.10 13.05
N GLY A 442 -11.70 -21.97 14.31
CA GLY A 442 -10.68 -22.85 14.88
C GLY A 442 -10.73 -22.86 16.41
N ARG A 443 -9.99 -23.78 16.99
CA ARG A 443 -9.83 -23.89 18.42
C ARG A 443 -8.37 -24.13 18.82
N MET A 444 -7.98 -23.61 19.97
CA MET A 444 -6.71 -23.92 20.60
C MET A 444 -6.85 -25.11 21.56
N ASN A 445 -6.03 -26.12 21.32
CA ASN A 445 -5.91 -27.28 22.19
C ASN A 445 -4.54 -27.29 22.88
N ARG A 446 -4.48 -27.78 24.09
CA ARG A 446 -3.20 -28.03 24.79
C ARG A 446 -3.02 -29.54 24.90
N ASN A 447 -2.02 -30.09 24.24
CA ASN A 447 -1.59 -31.48 24.34
C ASN A 447 -0.16 -31.50 24.88
N ASN A 448 0.06 -32.11 26.03
CA ASN A 448 1.39 -32.31 26.61
C ASN A 448 2.33 -31.08 26.50
N CYS A 449 1.95 -29.94 27.06
CA CYS A 449 2.70 -28.68 27.03
C CYS A 449 2.82 -27.96 25.66
N VAL A 450 2.30 -28.53 24.57
CA VAL A 450 2.28 -27.89 23.25
C VAL A 450 0.90 -27.33 22.97
N MET A 451 0.84 -26.06 22.59
CA MET A 451 -0.38 -25.43 22.11
C MET A 451 -0.56 -25.74 20.63
N GLY A 452 -1.66 -26.38 20.28
CA GLY A 452 -2.01 -26.73 18.90
C GLY A 452 -3.24 -25.94 18.43
N LEU A 453 -3.18 -25.33 17.25
CA LEU A 453 -4.30 -24.74 16.57
C LEU A 453 -4.95 -25.80 15.65
N ARG A 454 -6.24 -26.07 15.88
CA ARG A 454 -7.04 -26.92 15.01
C ARG A 454 -8.08 -26.05 14.29
N LEU A 455 -8.03 -26.05 12.98
CA LEU A 455 -8.98 -25.32 12.13
C LEU A 455 -10.17 -26.18 11.75
N CYS A 456 -11.33 -25.56 11.65
CA CYS A 456 -12.51 -26.12 11.01
C CYS A 456 -12.50 -25.71 9.54
N GLY A 457 -12.68 -26.65 8.61
CA GLY A 457 -12.75 -26.30 7.19
C GLY A 457 -12.21 -27.41 6.28
N GLU A 458 -12.14 -27.11 5.02
CA GLU A 458 -11.61 -28.02 3.99
C GLU A 458 -10.10 -28.22 4.14
N VAL A 459 -9.60 -29.34 3.62
CA VAL A 459 -8.16 -29.66 3.60
C VAL A 459 -7.32 -28.53 3.00
N LYS A 460 -7.82 -27.88 1.93
CA LYS A 460 -7.15 -26.73 1.31
C LYS A 460 -6.93 -25.55 2.26
N ALA A 461 -7.89 -25.25 3.15
CA ALA A 461 -7.75 -24.17 4.13
C ALA A 461 -6.61 -24.48 5.11
N VAL A 462 -6.52 -25.73 5.58
CA VAL A 462 -5.42 -26.17 6.45
C VAL A 462 -4.09 -26.11 5.71
N GLN A 463 -4.03 -26.55 4.45
CA GLN A 463 -2.82 -26.50 3.63
C GLN A 463 -2.30 -25.07 3.43
N ARG A 464 -3.18 -24.07 3.17
CA ARG A 464 -2.79 -22.67 3.10
C ARG A 464 -2.14 -22.20 4.40
N MET A 465 -2.77 -22.52 5.52
CA MET A 465 -2.23 -22.16 6.85
C MET A 465 -0.87 -22.85 7.09
N GLN A 466 -0.74 -24.12 6.76
CA GLN A 466 0.54 -24.85 6.86
C GLN A 466 1.62 -24.17 6.02
N ARG A 467 1.30 -23.77 4.78
CA ARG A 467 2.25 -23.06 3.92
C ARG A 467 2.74 -21.74 4.54
N VAL A 468 1.86 -20.97 5.19
CA VAL A 468 2.26 -19.77 5.95
C VAL A 468 3.24 -20.15 7.07
N TRP A 469 2.96 -21.22 7.83
CA TRP A 469 3.84 -21.67 8.92
C TRP A 469 5.21 -22.13 8.42
N GLU A 470 5.26 -22.79 7.26
CA GLU A 470 6.50 -23.25 6.63
C GLU A 470 7.35 -22.06 6.14
N VAL A 471 6.78 -21.18 5.34
CA VAL A 471 7.49 -20.04 4.75
C VAL A 471 8.01 -19.09 5.82
N PHE A 472 7.15 -18.67 6.74
CA PHE A 472 7.50 -17.71 7.77
C PHE A 472 8.22 -18.34 8.99
N ALA A 473 8.28 -19.66 9.10
CA ALA A 473 9.13 -20.34 10.08
C ALA A 473 10.62 -20.22 9.73
N LEU A 474 10.98 -20.31 8.45
CA LEU A 474 12.36 -20.12 7.98
C LEU A 474 12.91 -18.75 8.39
N ALA A 475 12.12 -17.69 8.26
CA ALA A 475 12.49 -16.35 8.69
C ALA A 475 12.83 -16.27 10.18
N THR A 476 12.09 -16.99 11.04
CA THR A 476 12.35 -17.03 12.48
C THR A 476 13.68 -17.70 12.81
N GLN A 477 14.08 -18.73 12.05
CA GLN A 477 15.36 -19.42 12.23
C GLN A 477 16.55 -18.55 11.82
N ALA A 478 16.45 -17.82 10.72
CA ALA A 478 17.50 -16.91 10.26
C ALA A 478 17.78 -15.77 11.27
N THR A 479 16.74 -15.16 11.83
CA THR A 479 16.91 -14.10 12.84
C THR A 479 17.51 -14.61 14.15
N SER A 480 17.23 -15.85 14.55
CA SER A 480 17.79 -16.44 15.78
C SER A 480 19.28 -16.79 15.63
N SER A 481 19.74 -17.15 14.44
CA SER A 481 21.17 -17.44 14.19
C SER A 481 22.03 -16.18 14.15
N GLN A 482 21.52 -15.09 13.59
CA GLN A 482 22.22 -13.80 13.58
C GLN A 482 22.34 -13.19 14.99
N ALA A 483 21.32 -13.33 15.83
CA ALA A 483 21.38 -12.84 17.22
C ALA A 483 22.35 -13.65 18.09
N ARG A 484 22.60 -14.92 17.77
CA ARG A 484 23.58 -15.76 18.50
C ARG A 484 25.03 -15.55 18.05
N GLY A 485 25.26 -15.18 16.77
CA GLY A 485 26.59 -14.89 16.23
C GLY A 485 27.21 -13.59 16.72
N GLY A 486 26.43 -12.64 17.23
CA GLY A 486 26.88 -11.34 17.71
C GLY A 486 27.28 -11.28 19.19
N ARG A 487 27.27 -12.41 19.94
CA ARG A 487 27.68 -12.47 21.35
C ARG A 487 28.98 -13.25 21.61
N GLY A 488 29.74 -13.56 20.58
CA GLY A 488 31.03 -14.25 20.70
C GLY A 488 32.13 -13.46 19.97
N GLY A 489 32.63 -12.40 20.60
CA GLY A 489 33.76 -11.63 20.14
C GLY A 489 34.17 -10.59 21.15
#